data_0fd031a921b08729c4c3bc4f625ce8e3
#
_entry.id   0fd031a921b08729c4c3bc4f625ce8e3
#
_cell.length_a   1.000
_cell.length_b   1.000
_cell.length_c   1.000
_cell.angle_alpha   90.00
_cell.angle_beta   90.00
_cell.angle_gamma   90.00
#
_symmetry.space_group_name_H-M   'P 1'
#
loop_
_entity.id
_entity.type
_entity.pdbx_description
1 polymer ?
#
loop_
_entity_poly.entity_id
_entity_poly.type
_entity_poly.pdbx_seq_one_letter_code
_entity_poly.pdbx_strand_id
1 'polypeptide(L)'
;MTPKRELRPVDETQPTTFYGPTYLKNEEFRKAVGAVDFAVDARYAWDTGVAISRFLEGLKEGRILGRECRSCGRTLVPPRMFCEECFRPTDRWVEVPDHGTVNTFSICYIRWDMVELEEPELPFVLELDVDTPMMGFMHK
;
A
#
# COMPACT_ATOMS: atom_id res chain seq x y z
N MET A 1 -25.43 11.77 -32.37
CA MET A 1 -26.20 10.80 -31.56
C MET A 1 -25.66 9.41 -31.85
N THR A 2 -24.94 8.81 -30.94
CA THR A 2 -24.42 7.44 -31.10
C THR A 2 -25.59 6.48 -30.94
N PRO A 3 -25.81 5.53 -31.86
CA PRO A 3 -26.92 4.58 -31.73
C PRO A 3 -26.75 3.77 -30.43
N LYS A 4 -27.82 3.74 -29.64
CA LYS A 4 -27.89 2.87 -28.46
C LYS A 4 -27.75 1.42 -28.93
N ARG A 5 -26.71 0.76 -28.47
CA ARG A 5 -26.51 -0.66 -28.73
C ARG A 5 -27.63 -1.43 -28.00
N GLU A 6 -28.49 -2.07 -28.75
CA GLU A 6 -29.49 -2.99 -28.19
C GLU A 6 -28.76 -4.14 -27.51
N LEU A 7 -28.99 -4.27 -26.21
CA LEU A 7 -28.49 -5.41 -25.45
C LEU A 7 -29.35 -6.64 -25.84
N ARG A 8 -28.69 -7.69 -26.28
CA ARG A 8 -29.38 -8.96 -26.54
C ARG A 8 -29.78 -9.57 -25.22
N PRO A 9 -31.01 -10.01 -25.03
CA PRO A 9 -31.39 -10.73 -23.83
C PRO A 9 -30.53 -12.01 -23.69
N VAL A 10 -30.04 -12.27 -22.47
CA VAL A 10 -29.34 -13.50 -22.14
C VAL A 10 -30.41 -14.57 -21.90
N ASP A 11 -30.22 -15.74 -22.47
CA ASP A 11 -31.09 -16.89 -22.21
C ASP A 11 -30.85 -17.38 -20.77
N GLU A 12 -31.74 -17.02 -19.88
CA GLU A 12 -31.69 -17.39 -18.45
C GLU A 12 -31.96 -18.87 -18.20
N THR A 13 -32.40 -19.61 -19.23
CA THR A 13 -32.61 -21.06 -19.10
C THR A 13 -31.35 -21.89 -19.27
N GLN A 14 -30.28 -21.29 -19.76
CA GLN A 14 -28.98 -21.99 -19.78
C GLN A 14 -28.45 -22.09 -18.33
N PRO A 15 -28.03 -23.30 -17.91
CA PRO A 15 -27.45 -23.43 -16.60
C PRO A 15 -26.21 -22.54 -16.55
N THR A 16 -26.27 -21.51 -15.71
CA THR A 16 -25.11 -20.73 -15.35
C THR A 16 -24.14 -21.72 -14.74
N THR A 17 -23.10 -22.06 -15.46
CA THR A 17 -22.02 -22.87 -14.91
C THR A 17 -21.37 -21.99 -13.85
N PHE A 18 -21.91 -22.07 -12.66
CA PHE A 18 -21.34 -21.40 -11.50
C PHE A 18 -20.02 -22.12 -11.22
N TYR A 19 -18.95 -21.58 -11.71
CA TYR A 19 -17.64 -21.93 -11.22
C TYR A 19 -17.56 -21.40 -9.78
N GLY A 20 -18.03 -22.20 -8.84
CA GLY A 20 -17.78 -21.97 -7.42
C GLY A 20 -16.28 -21.86 -7.17
N PRO A 21 -15.84 -21.64 -5.91
CA PRO A 21 -14.41 -21.61 -5.60
C PRO A 21 -13.77 -22.86 -6.21
N THR A 22 -13.03 -22.64 -7.29
CA THR A 22 -12.55 -23.73 -8.12
C THR A 22 -11.41 -24.40 -7.37
N TYR A 23 -11.64 -25.58 -6.86
CA TYR A 23 -10.57 -26.48 -6.39
C TYR A 23 -9.75 -27.06 -7.55
N LEU A 24 -9.84 -26.45 -8.75
CA LEU A 24 -9.02 -26.82 -9.88
C LEU A 24 -7.58 -26.46 -9.60
N LYS A 25 -6.69 -27.40 -9.86
CA LYS A 25 -5.26 -27.12 -9.89
C LYS A 25 -4.97 -26.07 -10.97
N ASN A 26 -3.93 -25.25 -10.79
CA ASN A 26 -3.57 -24.20 -11.73
C ASN A 26 -3.48 -24.68 -13.19
N GLU A 27 -2.99 -25.88 -13.42
CA GLU A 27 -2.89 -26.48 -14.77
C GLU A 27 -4.26 -26.77 -15.38
N GLU A 28 -5.19 -27.27 -14.59
CA GLU A 28 -6.56 -27.56 -15.04
C GLU A 28 -7.32 -26.28 -15.33
N PHE A 29 -7.14 -25.25 -14.48
CA PHE A 29 -7.71 -23.92 -14.68
C PHE A 29 -7.19 -23.31 -15.99
N ARG A 30 -5.88 -23.33 -16.22
CA ARG A 30 -5.25 -22.78 -17.43
C ARG A 30 -5.77 -23.46 -18.70
N LYS A 31 -5.95 -24.79 -18.67
CA LYS A 31 -6.54 -25.53 -19.78
C LYS A 31 -8.00 -25.15 -20.03
N ALA A 32 -8.78 -24.96 -18.97
CA ALA A 32 -10.19 -24.63 -19.07
C ALA A 32 -10.44 -23.22 -19.62
N VAL A 33 -9.60 -22.24 -19.27
CA VAL A 33 -9.75 -20.83 -19.68
C VAL A 33 -8.89 -20.43 -20.89
N GLY A 34 -8.05 -21.33 -21.40
CA GLY A 34 -7.15 -21.02 -22.51
C GLY A 34 -6.10 -19.96 -22.16
N ALA A 35 -5.59 -19.99 -20.93
CA ALA A 35 -4.59 -19.03 -20.47
C ALA A 35 -3.28 -19.13 -21.26
N VAL A 36 -2.74 -17.97 -21.62
CA VAL A 36 -1.42 -17.84 -22.23
C VAL A 36 -0.50 -17.13 -21.24
N ASP A 37 0.62 -17.75 -20.92
CA ASP A 37 1.63 -17.14 -20.07
C ASP A 37 2.50 -16.19 -20.89
N PHE A 38 2.67 -14.96 -20.40
CA PHE A 38 3.69 -14.05 -20.88
C PHE A 38 4.31 -13.31 -19.70
N ALA A 39 5.61 -13.16 -19.76
CA ALA A 39 6.34 -12.37 -18.76
C ALA A 39 6.21 -10.89 -19.09
N VAL A 40 5.75 -10.10 -18.11
CA VAL A 40 5.73 -8.64 -18.22
C VAL A 40 6.99 -8.11 -17.52
N ASP A 41 7.91 -7.56 -18.30
CA ASP A 41 9.05 -6.81 -17.79
C ASP A 41 8.80 -5.32 -18.06
N ALA A 42 8.28 -4.63 -17.05
CA ALA A 42 7.94 -3.22 -17.16
C ALA A 42 8.69 -2.41 -16.09
N ARG A 43 9.36 -1.36 -16.55
CA ARG A 43 9.99 -0.37 -15.66
C ARG A 43 9.05 0.80 -15.46
N TYR A 44 8.82 1.13 -14.20
CA TYR A 44 7.97 2.23 -13.81
C TYR A 44 8.78 3.32 -13.11
N ALA A 45 8.43 4.57 -13.40
CA ALA A 45 8.86 5.72 -12.63
C ALA A 45 7.62 6.33 -11.97
N TRP A 46 7.69 6.58 -10.68
CA TRP A 46 6.61 7.14 -9.90
C TRP A 46 6.94 8.56 -9.49
N ASP A 47 6.02 9.48 -9.71
CA ASP A 47 6.08 10.80 -9.08
C ASP A 47 5.63 10.67 -7.62
N THR A 48 6.55 10.94 -6.72
CA THR A 48 6.28 10.88 -5.28
C THR A 48 5.57 12.13 -4.75
N GLY A 49 5.45 13.16 -5.56
CA GLY A 49 4.90 14.45 -5.15
C GLY A 49 5.77 15.19 -4.13
N VAL A 50 5.37 16.41 -3.80
CA VAL A 50 6.18 17.33 -2.96
C VAL A 50 6.45 16.77 -1.57
N ALA A 51 5.46 16.16 -0.93
CA ALA A 51 5.60 15.70 0.44
C ALA A 51 6.57 14.53 0.57
N ILE A 52 6.35 13.49 -0.22
CA ILE A 52 7.18 12.28 -0.13
C ILE A 52 8.58 12.52 -0.71
N SER A 53 8.72 13.33 -1.76
CA SER A 53 10.05 13.67 -2.30
C SER A 53 10.94 14.30 -1.22
N ARG A 54 10.42 15.30 -0.50
CA ARG A 54 11.18 15.97 0.57
C ARG A 54 11.45 15.06 1.76
N PHE A 55 10.53 14.16 2.07
CA PHE A 55 10.73 13.14 3.09
C PHE A 55 11.89 12.20 2.74
N LEU A 56 11.91 11.69 1.50
CA LEU A 56 12.98 10.82 1.02
C LEU A 56 14.34 11.53 0.95
N GLU A 57 14.36 12.82 0.61
CA GLU A 57 15.57 13.66 0.68
C GLU A 57 16.07 13.76 2.13
N GLY A 58 15.16 14.03 3.07
CA GLY A 58 15.50 14.04 4.50
C GLY A 58 16.09 12.71 4.96
N LEU A 59 15.51 11.59 4.56
CA LEU A 59 16.04 10.25 4.92
C LEU A 59 17.45 10.01 4.38
N LYS A 60 17.80 10.52 3.20
CA LYS A 60 19.18 10.45 2.68
C LYS A 60 20.18 11.22 3.55
N GLU A 61 19.70 12.23 4.27
CA GLU A 61 20.49 13.04 5.20
C GLU A 61 20.41 12.52 6.65
N GLY A 62 19.74 11.38 6.87
CA GLY A 62 19.53 10.80 8.21
C GLY A 62 18.50 11.55 9.04
N ARG A 63 17.58 12.31 8.42
CA ARG A 63 16.54 13.07 9.11
C ARG A 63 15.15 12.56 8.77
N ILE A 64 14.32 12.39 9.76
CA ILE A 64 12.91 12.02 9.58
C ILE A 64 12.08 13.32 9.54
N LEU A 65 11.49 13.62 8.39
CA LEU A 65 10.69 14.82 8.21
C LEU A 65 9.21 14.48 8.24
N GLY A 66 8.45 15.20 9.06
CA GLY A 66 7.00 15.15 9.11
C GLY A 66 6.35 16.47 8.69
N ARG A 67 5.02 16.45 8.60
CA ARG A 67 4.23 17.68 8.42
C ARG A 67 3.20 17.80 9.53
N GLU A 68 3.16 18.98 10.13
CA GLU A 68 2.22 19.30 11.20
C GLU A 68 0.97 19.97 10.64
N CYS A 69 -0.18 19.61 11.20
CA CYS A 69 -1.44 20.31 11.03
C CYS A 69 -1.71 21.18 12.25
N ARG A 70 -1.62 22.51 12.12
CA ARG A 70 -1.85 23.44 13.24
C ARG A 70 -3.29 23.41 13.76
N SER A 71 -4.23 22.89 13.00
CA SER A 71 -5.62 22.85 13.42
C SER A 71 -5.89 21.78 14.48
N CYS A 72 -5.29 20.59 14.35
CA CYS A 72 -5.45 19.48 15.29
C CYS A 72 -4.16 19.08 16.01
N GLY A 73 -3.02 19.73 15.71
CA GLY A 73 -1.74 19.44 16.33
C GLY A 73 -1.04 18.17 15.83
N ARG A 74 -1.65 17.39 14.92
CA ARG A 74 -1.07 16.13 14.45
C ARG A 74 0.17 16.37 13.59
N THR A 75 1.19 15.56 13.83
CA THR A 75 2.37 15.43 12.98
C THR A 75 2.23 14.17 12.14
N LEU A 76 2.26 14.30 10.82
CA LEU A 76 2.10 13.21 9.87
C LEU A 76 3.46 12.71 9.39
N VAL A 77 3.76 11.43 9.61
CA VAL A 77 4.95 10.72 9.13
C VAL A 77 4.51 9.36 8.56
N PRO A 78 4.78 9.05 7.30
CA PRO A 78 5.30 9.93 6.25
C PRO A 78 4.42 11.17 6.03
N PRO A 79 5.04 12.30 5.60
CA PRO A 79 4.31 13.56 5.49
C PRO A 79 3.27 13.53 4.39
N ARG A 80 2.15 14.20 4.63
CA ARG A 80 1.09 14.44 3.66
C ARG A 80 0.82 15.92 3.54
N MET A 81 0.48 16.40 2.35
CA MET A 81 0.11 17.80 2.13
C MET A 81 -1.30 18.14 2.64
N PHE A 82 -2.04 17.14 3.06
CA PHE A 82 -3.42 17.23 3.49
C PHE A 82 -3.63 16.45 4.80
N CYS A 83 -4.37 17.05 5.73
CA CYS A 83 -4.77 16.40 6.97
C CYS A 83 -6.15 15.78 6.82
N GLU A 84 -6.25 14.46 6.95
CA GLU A 84 -7.49 13.71 6.81
C GLU A 84 -8.52 13.99 7.91
N GLU A 85 -8.07 14.39 9.11
CA GLU A 85 -8.97 14.73 10.24
C GLU A 85 -9.62 16.11 10.08
N CYS A 86 -8.84 17.09 9.64
CA CYS A 86 -9.29 18.48 9.54
C CYS A 86 -9.78 18.85 8.14
N PHE A 87 -9.61 17.98 7.15
CA PHE A 87 -9.92 18.24 5.74
C PHE A 87 -9.33 19.53 5.20
N ARG A 88 -8.07 19.82 5.56
CA ARG A 88 -7.32 21.01 5.15
C ARG A 88 -5.86 20.72 4.86
N PRO A 89 -5.14 21.60 4.13
CA PRO A 89 -3.70 21.48 3.95
C PRO A 89 -2.96 21.45 5.28
N THR A 90 -1.88 20.66 5.33
CA THR A 90 -0.92 20.67 6.44
C THR A 90 -0.05 21.94 6.38
N ASP A 91 0.38 22.44 7.53
CA ASP A 91 0.92 23.80 7.62
C ASP A 91 2.43 23.89 7.50
N ARG A 92 3.18 23.06 8.21
CA ARG A 92 4.64 23.21 8.29
C ARG A 92 5.38 21.88 8.29
N TRP A 93 6.64 21.94 7.89
CA TRP A 93 7.58 20.87 8.04
C TRP A 93 8.17 20.87 9.44
N VAL A 94 8.32 19.68 10.00
CA VAL A 94 8.95 19.43 11.30
C VAL A 94 9.93 18.26 11.18
N GLU A 95 11.01 18.33 11.90
CA GLU A 95 11.92 17.22 12.07
C GLU A 95 11.42 16.38 13.25
N VAL A 96 11.30 15.08 13.03
CA VAL A 96 10.80 14.11 14.01
C VAL A 96 11.98 13.37 14.61
N PRO A 97 11.99 13.09 15.92
CA PRO A 97 13.01 12.26 16.53
C PRO A 97 13.15 10.89 15.86
N ASP A 98 14.35 10.35 15.86
CA ASP A 98 14.69 9.04 15.29
C ASP A 98 14.54 7.89 16.29
N HIS A 99 13.81 8.11 17.37
CA HIS A 99 13.51 7.15 18.42
C HIS A 99 12.01 7.10 18.73
N GLY A 100 11.58 6.01 19.34
CA GLY A 100 10.18 5.78 19.67
C GLY A 100 9.98 4.42 20.34
N THR A 101 8.73 4.06 20.54
CA THR A 101 8.33 2.81 21.17
C THR A 101 7.74 1.84 20.14
N VAL A 102 8.13 0.57 20.20
CA VAL A 102 7.52 -0.46 19.37
C VAL A 102 6.09 -0.71 19.83
N ASN A 103 5.13 -0.35 19.02
CA ASN A 103 3.70 -0.54 19.31
C ASN A 103 3.28 -1.99 19.06
N THR A 104 3.66 -2.55 17.93
CA THR A 104 3.38 -3.95 17.57
C THR A 104 4.41 -4.48 16.59
N PHE A 105 4.53 -5.79 16.51
CA PHE A 105 5.40 -6.47 15.55
C PHE A 105 4.78 -7.78 15.08
N SER A 106 5.32 -8.34 14.02
CA SER A 106 5.03 -9.70 13.56
C SER A 106 6.31 -10.42 13.18
N ILE A 107 6.26 -11.75 13.14
CA ILE A 107 7.35 -12.58 12.67
C ILE A 107 6.91 -13.20 11.36
N CYS A 108 7.59 -12.85 10.28
CA CYS A 108 7.27 -13.31 8.93
C CYS A 108 8.26 -14.40 8.50
N TYR A 109 7.76 -15.61 8.29
CA TYR A 109 8.52 -16.75 7.77
C TYR A 109 8.39 -16.91 6.27
N ILE A 110 7.39 -16.27 5.68
CA ILE A 110 7.08 -16.34 4.26
C ILE A 110 6.98 -14.90 3.73
N ARG A 111 7.70 -14.63 2.67
CA ARG A 111 7.68 -13.34 1.99
C ARG A 111 6.39 -13.17 1.15
N TRP A 112 6.08 -11.95 0.73
CA TRP A 112 4.88 -11.63 -0.07
C TRP A 112 4.77 -12.40 -1.40
N ASP A 113 5.88 -12.86 -1.96
CA ASP A 113 5.96 -13.69 -3.18
C ASP A 113 5.90 -15.19 -2.89
N MET A 114 5.49 -15.58 -1.68
CA MET A 114 5.34 -16.96 -1.18
C MET A 114 6.66 -17.73 -1.09
N VAL A 115 7.78 -17.02 -1.05
CA VAL A 115 9.10 -17.63 -0.80
C VAL A 115 9.32 -17.76 0.71
N GLU A 116 9.66 -18.98 1.15
CA GLU A 116 10.03 -19.26 2.53
C GLU A 116 11.40 -18.63 2.84
N LEU A 117 11.50 -17.95 3.96
CA LEU A 117 12.71 -17.26 4.41
C LEU A 117 13.57 -18.21 5.25
N GLU A 118 14.86 -18.20 5.03
CA GLU A 118 15.83 -18.95 5.87
C GLU A 118 15.90 -18.36 7.29
N GLU A 119 15.84 -17.03 7.39
CA GLU A 119 15.71 -16.29 8.63
C GLU A 119 14.43 -15.44 8.61
N PRO A 120 13.63 -15.44 9.68
CA PRO A 120 12.39 -14.69 9.70
C PRO A 120 12.67 -13.18 9.70
N GLU A 121 11.84 -12.44 8.97
CA GLU A 121 11.80 -10.98 9.03
C GLU A 121 10.89 -10.50 10.16
N LEU A 122 11.26 -9.38 10.78
CA LEU A 122 10.55 -8.78 11.90
C LEU A 122 10.00 -7.39 11.52
N PRO A 123 8.94 -7.31 10.73
CA PRO A 123 8.26 -6.04 10.53
C PRO A 123 7.62 -5.57 11.83
N PHE A 124 7.75 -4.29 12.11
CA PHE A 124 7.19 -3.69 13.30
C PHE A 124 6.62 -2.30 13.04
N VAL A 125 5.72 -1.89 13.90
CA VAL A 125 5.16 -0.55 13.92
C VAL A 125 5.77 0.22 15.07
N LEU A 126 6.35 1.36 14.75
CA LEU A 126 6.99 2.24 15.70
C LEU A 126 6.08 3.44 15.97
N GLU A 127 5.85 3.73 17.23
CA GLU A 127 5.27 4.98 17.70
C GLU A 127 6.42 5.93 18.02
N LEU A 128 6.57 6.98 17.19
CA LEU A 128 7.65 7.94 17.35
C LEU A 128 7.37 8.91 18.50
N ASP A 129 8.41 9.34 19.19
CA ASP A 129 8.31 10.29 20.30
C ASP A 129 8.09 11.71 19.76
N VAL A 130 6.82 12.02 19.47
CA VAL A 130 6.33 13.34 19.11
C VAL A 130 5.13 13.70 19.97
N ASP A 131 4.81 14.99 20.08
CA ASP A 131 3.69 15.48 20.89
C ASP A 131 2.34 14.84 20.50
N THR A 132 2.22 14.42 19.25
CA THR A 132 1.07 13.67 18.76
C THR A 132 1.54 12.28 18.34
N PRO A 133 0.92 11.21 18.89
CA PRO A 133 1.33 9.85 18.57
C PRO A 133 1.25 9.58 17.06
N MET A 134 2.36 9.11 16.52
CA MET A 134 2.51 8.77 15.12
C MET A 134 3.05 7.35 15.00
N MET A 135 2.52 6.60 14.04
CA MET A 135 3.02 5.27 13.74
C MET A 135 3.82 5.28 12.44
N GLY A 136 5.09 4.89 12.54
CA GLY A 136 5.93 4.63 11.39
C GLY A 136 6.09 3.13 11.18
N PHE A 137 6.34 2.73 9.92
CA PHE A 137 6.67 1.36 9.58
C PHE A 137 8.16 1.26 9.32
N MET A 138 8.80 0.31 10.00
CA MET A 138 10.18 -0.05 9.72
C MET A 138 10.25 -1.54 9.40
N HIS A 139 11.05 -1.85 8.40
CA HIS A 139 11.31 -3.22 7.98
C HIS A 139 12.79 -3.51 8.15
N LYS A 140 13.10 -4.65 8.77
CA LYS A 140 14.48 -5.09 8.92
C LYS A 140 14.89 -5.91 7.70
#